data_1ee5e7b8ef9688b94c283723f959df76
#
_entry.id   1ee5e7b8ef9688b94c283723f959df76
#
_cell.length_a   1.000
_cell.length_b   1.000
_cell.length_c   1.000
_cell.angle_alpha   90.00
_cell.angle_beta   90.00
_cell.angle_gamma   90.00
#
_symmetry.space_group_name_H-M   'P 1'
#
loop_
_entity.id
_entity.type
_entity.pdbx_description
1 polymer ?
#
loop_
_entity_poly.entity_id
_entity_poly.type
_entity_poly.pdbx_seq_one_letter_code
_entity_poly.pdbx_strand_id
1 'polypeptide(L)'
;MKKILKIAVLLGASTLATAAWCKDDPAAGATLYATHCTACHGADRAGMPGAFPALTDVGKRLQPAEIKEKISKGGGLMPPFSHLTQQEIDDIASYLAK
;
A
#
# COMPACT_ATOMS: atom_id res chain seq x y z
N MET A 1 17.03 -55.01 31.87
CA MET A 1 16.04 -54.44 30.98
C MET A 1 16.37 -53.02 30.65
N LYS A 2 16.58 -52.83 29.44
CA LYS A 2 16.90 -51.50 28.95
C LYS A 2 15.68 -50.78 28.53
N LYS A 3 15.44 -49.71 29.18
CA LYS A 3 14.40 -48.79 28.74
C LYS A 3 15.00 -47.79 27.85
N ILE A 4 14.63 -47.82 26.61
CA ILE A 4 15.06 -46.81 25.67
C ILE A 4 14.09 -45.67 25.80
N LEU A 5 14.60 -44.63 26.37
CA LEU A 5 13.81 -43.40 26.39
C LEU A 5 13.89 -42.78 25.03
N LYS A 6 12.82 -42.94 24.31
CA LYS A 6 12.70 -42.25 23.07
C LYS A 6 12.30 -40.82 23.39
N ILE A 7 13.27 -39.98 23.33
CA ILE A 7 12.98 -38.57 23.41
C ILE A 7 12.42 -38.19 22.06
N ALA A 8 11.13 -38.06 22.03
CA ALA A 8 10.52 -37.44 20.89
C ALA A 8 10.91 -35.97 20.92
N VAL A 9 11.88 -35.65 20.11
CA VAL A 9 12.15 -34.25 19.86
C VAL A 9 10.99 -33.74 19.06
N LEU A 10 10.07 -33.15 19.74
CA LEU A 10 9.09 -32.32 19.10
C LEU A 10 9.85 -31.11 18.61
N LEU A 11 10.23 -31.19 17.37
CA LEU A 11 10.54 -29.98 16.64
C LEU A 11 9.23 -29.23 16.55
N GLY A 12 9.06 -28.33 17.47
CA GLY A 12 8.00 -27.38 17.34
C GLY A 12 8.16 -26.73 15.99
N ALA A 13 7.19 -26.93 15.14
CA ALA A 13 7.12 -26.17 13.92
C ALA A 13 7.17 -24.72 14.34
N SER A 14 8.28 -24.09 14.11
CA SER A 14 8.32 -22.67 14.19
C SER A 14 7.44 -22.16 13.08
N THR A 15 6.23 -21.87 13.45
CA THR A 15 5.40 -21.08 12.59
C THR A 15 6.06 -19.74 12.50
N LEU A 16 6.81 -19.60 11.44
CA LEU A 16 7.25 -18.29 11.05
C LEU A 16 6.01 -17.50 10.74
N ALA A 17 5.68 -16.62 11.63
CA ALA A 17 4.69 -15.62 11.33
C ALA A 17 5.27 -14.70 10.29
N THR A 18 5.29 -15.16 9.06
CA THR A 18 5.70 -14.36 7.92
C THR A 18 4.70 -13.29 7.59
N ALA A 19 3.55 -13.33 8.26
CA ALA A 19 2.49 -12.37 8.06
C ALA A 19 2.82 -10.97 8.58
N ALA A 20 3.94 -10.81 9.27
CA ALA A 20 4.35 -9.52 9.78
C ALA A 20 4.95 -8.61 8.70
N TRP A 21 5.18 -9.13 7.53
CA TRP A 21 5.65 -8.30 6.43
C TRP A 21 4.48 -7.56 5.84
N CYS A 22 4.48 -6.27 6.05
CA CYS A 22 3.50 -5.38 5.45
C CYS A 22 3.75 -5.33 3.96
N LYS A 23 3.12 -6.24 3.24
CA LYS A 23 3.06 -6.08 1.80
C LYS A 23 2.11 -4.95 1.51
N ASP A 24 2.39 -4.24 0.45
CA ASP A 24 1.50 -3.21 -0.05
C ASP A 24 0.13 -3.81 -0.29
N ASP A 25 -0.87 -3.21 0.33
CA ASP A 25 -2.23 -3.73 0.31
C ASP A 25 -3.12 -2.81 -0.52
N PRO A 26 -3.48 -3.22 -1.75
CA PRO A 26 -4.34 -2.38 -2.57
C PRO A 26 -5.74 -2.20 -2.01
N ALA A 27 -6.24 -3.13 -1.21
CA ALA A 27 -7.55 -2.96 -0.58
C ALA A 27 -7.52 -1.88 0.49
N ALA A 28 -6.47 -1.87 1.31
CA ALA A 28 -6.23 -0.79 2.27
C ALA A 28 -5.99 0.53 1.53
N GLY A 29 -5.27 0.49 0.42
CA GLY A 29 -5.03 1.64 -0.43
C GLY A 29 -6.31 2.25 -0.99
N ALA A 30 -7.26 1.41 -1.39
CA ALA A 30 -8.56 1.88 -1.87
C ALA A 30 -9.32 2.63 -0.78
N THR A 31 -9.29 2.14 0.44
CA THR A 31 -9.92 2.81 1.58
C THR A 31 -9.26 4.15 1.88
N LEU A 32 -7.95 4.19 1.87
CA LEU A 32 -7.19 5.42 2.08
C LEU A 32 -7.43 6.42 0.96
N TYR A 33 -7.47 5.93 -0.27
CA TYR A 33 -7.79 6.78 -1.42
C TYR A 33 -9.15 7.42 -1.26
N ALA A 34 -10.16 6.65 -0.85
CA ALA A 34 -11.50 7.17 -0.64
C ALA A 34 -11.54 8.28 0.41
N THR A 35 -10.68 8.20 1.41
CA THR A 35 -10.62 9.19 2.49
C THR A 35 -9.84 10.44 2.09
N HIS A 36 -8.72 10.28 1.39
CA HIS A 36 -7.75 11.37 1.22
C HIS A 36 -7.66 11.93 -0.19
N CYS A 37 -8.08 11.19 -1.19
CA CYS A 37 -7.78 11.53 -2.59
C CYS A 37 -9.03 11.82 -3.41
N THR A 38 -10.16 11.32 -3.00
CA THR A 38 -11.40 11.35 -3.76
C THR A 38 -11.90 12.77 -4.02
N ALA A 39 -11.69 13.67 -3.07
CA ALA A 39 -12.20 15.05 -3.17
C ALA A 39 -11.68 15.76 -4.42
N CYS A 40 -10.46 15.44 -4.84
CA CYS A 40 -9.85 16.05 -6.03
C CYS A 40 -9.83 15.11 -7.23
N HIS A 41 -9.49 13.85 -7.00
CA HIS A 41 -9.30 12.90 -8.10
C HIS A 41 -10.53 12.09 -8.47
N GLY A 42 -11.59 12.17 -7.66
CA GLY A 42 -12.82 11.43 -7.89
C GLY A 42 -12.78 10.01 -7.39
N ALA A 43 -13.96 9.47 -7.05
CA ALA A 43 -14.09 8.10 -6.57
C ALA A 43 -13.69 7.08 -7.63
N ASP A 44 -13.89 7.41 -8.89
CA ASP A 44 -13.54 6.60 -10.05
C ASP A 44 -12.13 6.88 -10.59
N ARG A 45 -11.38 7.77 -9.93
CA ARG A 45 -10.04 8.21 -10.32
C ARG A 45 -9.99 8.97 -11.64
N ALA A 46 -11.14 9.41 -12.13
CA ALA A 46 -11.21 10.11 -13.41
C ALA A 46 -10.70 11.55 -13.36
N GLY A 47 -10.54 12.09 -12.16
CA GLY A 47 -10.08 13.45 -11.97
C GLY A 47 -11.11 14.49 -12.39
N MET A 48 -10.63 15.68 -12.66
CA MET A 48 -11.45 16.78 -13.16
C MET A 48 -10.68 17.46 -14.28
N PRO A 49 -11.15 17.40 -15.52
CA PRO A 49 -10.44 17.97 -16.65
C PRO A 49 -10.06 19.44 -16.43
N GLY A 50 -8.82 19.77 -16.70
CA GLY A 50 -8.31 21.13 -16.56
C GLY A 50 -7.91 21.53 -15.14
N ALA A 51 -8.28 20.76 -14.11
CA ALA A 51 -7.96 21.06 -12.72
C ALA A 51 -7.17 19.94 -12.07
N PHE A 52 -7.70 18.71 -12.10
CA PHE A 52 -7.11 17.56 -11.42
C PHE A 52 -6.92 16.42 -12.41
N PRO A 53 -5.72 15.85 -12.49
CA PRO A 53 -5.46 14.80 -13.49
C PRO A 53 -6.17 13.49 -13.12
N ALA A 54 -6.52 12.75 -14.16
CA ALA A 54 -7.04 11.40 -13.98
C ALA A 54 -5.94 10.47 -13.49
N LEU A 55 -6.30 9.52 -12.64
CA LEU A 55 -5.38 8.54 -12.09
C LEU A 55 -5.69 7.11 -12.56
N THR A 56 -6.61 6.97 -13.50
CA THR A 56 -7.06 5.66 -13.99
C THR A 56 -5.94 4.85 -14.65
N ASP A 57 -4.95 5.53 -15.22
CA ASP A 57 -3.82 4.91 -15.90
C ASP A 57 -2.47 5.28 -15.28
N VAL A 58 -2.49 5.86 -14.09
CA VAL A 58 -1.26 6.41 -13.48
C VAL A 58 -0.18 5.35 -13.30
N GLY A 59 -0.55 4.11 -13.03
CA GLY A 59 0.40 3.02 -12.90
C GLY A 59 1.13 2.66 -14.19
N LYS A 60 0.59 3.08 -15.34
CA LYS A 60 1.24 2.91 -16.64
C LYS A 60 2.15 4.08 -16.98
N ARG A 61 1.89 5.25 -16.41
CA ARG A 61 2.63 6.47 -16.70
C ARG A 61 3.78 6.73 -15.76
N LEU A 62 3.62 6.35 -14.49
CA LEU A 62 4.59 6.62 -13.43
C LEU A 62 5.04 5.33 -12.78
N GLN A 63 6.30 5.30 -12.37
CA GLN A 63 6.83 4.23 -11.55
C GLN A 63 6.25 4.33 -10.13
N PRO A 64 6.15 3.20 -9.40
CA PRO A 64 5.64 3.24 -8.02
C PRO A 64 6.35 4.26 -7.13
N ALA A 65 7.65 4.39 -7.25
CA ALA A 65 8.42 5.36 -6.47
C ALA A 65 8.00 6.80 -6.77
N GLU A 66 7.68 7.09 -8.02
CA GLU A 66 7.22 8.41 -8.43
C GLU A 66 5.84 8.73 -7.88
N ILE A 67 4.95 7.74 -7.88
CA ILE A 67 3.61 7.88 -7.30
C ILE A 67 3.73 8.19 -5.81
N LYS A 68 4.55 7.43 -5.10
CA LYS A 68 4.78 7.62 -3.65
C LYS A 68 5.35 8.99 -3.34
N GLU A 69 6.31 9.43 -4.13
CA GLU A 69 6.91 10.74 -3.96
C GLU A 69 5.87 11.84 -4.17
N LYS A 70 5.03 11.72 -5.18
CA LYS A 70 3.98 12.69 -5.43
C LYS A 70 2.99 12.78 -4.28
N ILE A 71 2.63 11.65 -3.70
CA ILE A 71 1.73 11.61 -2.55
C ILE A 71 2.38 12.32 -1.35
N SER A 72 3.63 12.01 -1.06
CA SER A 72 4.28 12.55 0.13
C SER A 72 4.66 14.02 0.01
N LYS A 73 5.05 14.46 -1.18
CA LYS A 73 5.53 15.83 -1.41
C LYS A 73 4.50 16.76 -2.00
N GLY A 74 3.51 16.22 -2.69
CA GLY A 74 2.52 17.02 -3.38
C GLY A 74 3.10 17.77 -4.56
N GLY A 75 2.44 18.83 -4.94
CA GLY A 75 2.88 19.71 -6.02
C GLY A 75 1.70 20.39 -6.67
N GLY A 76 1.85 21.63 -7.08
CA GLY A 76 0.76 22.43 -7.63
C GLY A 76 -0.37 22.54 -6.62
N LEU A 77 -1.56 22.14 -7.01
CA LEU A 77 -2.74 22.16 -6.13
C LEU A 77 -2.79 20.98 -5.17
N MET A 78 -1.97 19.95 -5.41
CA MET A 78 -1.97 18.77 -4.55
C MET A 78 -1.17 19.04 -3.28
N PRO A 79 -1.80 18.94 -2.11
CA PRO A 79 -1.06 19.13 -0.85
C PRO A 79 -0.15 17.94 -0.58
N PRO A 80 0.91 18.13 0.21
CA PRO A 80 1.73 17.03 0.66
C PRO A 80 1.01 16.24 1.73
N PHE A 81 1.06 14.92 1.61
CA PHE A 81 0.47 14.01 2.61
C PHE A 81 1.54 13.49 3.55
N SER A 82 2.27 14.39 4.15
CA SER A 82 3.37 14.06 5.06
C SER A 82 2.90 13.43 6.37
N HIS A 83 1.62 13.51 6.68
CA HIS A 83 1.04 12.89 7.87
C HIS A 83 0.69 11.42 7.70
N LEU A 84 0.71 10.92 6.46
CA LEU A 84 0.50 9.50 6.20
C LEU A 84 1.76 8.70 6.51
N THR A 85 1.60 7.50 7.04
CA THR A 85 2.74 6.61 7.23
C THR A 85 3.26 6.11 5.89
N GLN A 86 4.49 5.63 5.86
CA GLN A 86 5.05 5.05 4.64
C GLN A 86 4.22 3.88 4.15
N GLN A 87 3.73 3.04 5.06
CA GLN A 87 2.88 1.92 4.68
C GLN A 87 1.58 2.38 4.04
N GLU A 88 0.98 3.44 4.57
CA GLU A 88 -0.25 4.00 3.99
C GLU A 88 -0.01 4.53 2.58
N ILE A 89 1.11 5.21 2.38
CA ILE A 89 1.50 5.70 1.05
C ILE A 89 1.74 4.53 0.10
N ASP A 90 2.42 3.50 0.57
CA ASP A 90 2.69 2.30 -0.22
C ASP A 90 1.39 1.60 -0.62
N ASP A 91 0.44 1.53 0.30
CA ASP A 91 -0.87 0.92 0.04
C ASP A 91 -1.65 1.71 -1.02
N ILE A 92 -1.66 3.03 -0.92
CA ILE A 92 -2.32 3.89 -1.91
C ILE A 92 -1.66 3.71 -3.29
N ALA A 93 -0.34 3.73 -3.34
CA ALA A 93 0.39 3.55 -4.60
C ALA A 93 0.10 2.19 -5.22
N SER A 94 0.02 1.15 -4.41
CA SER A 94 -0.34 -0.20 -4.82
C SER A 94 -1.74 -0.25 -5.45
N TYR A 95 -2.69 0.44 -4.84
CA TYR A 95 -4.04 0.57 -5.39
C TYR A 95 -4.04 1.31 -6.73
N LEU A 96 -3.29 2.40 -6.83
CA LEU A 96 -3.24 3.21 -8.04
C LEU A 96 -2.49 2.51 -9.18
N ALA A 97 -1.62 1.58 -8.88
CA ALA A 97 -0.81 0.87 -9.87
C ALA A 97 -1.59 -0.20 -10.63
N LYS A 98 -2.79 -0.49 -10.24
CA LYS A 98 -3.63 -1.51 -10.90
C LYS A 98 -4.15 -1.07 -12.25
#